data_b8e26fdf3d92875a31bbc2d91f8e730d
#
_entry.id   b8e26fdf3d92875a31bbc2d91f8e730d
#
_cell.length_a   1.000
_cell.length_b   1.000
_cell.length_c   1.000
_cell.angle_alpha   90.00
_cell.angle_beta   90.00
_cell.angle_gamma   90.00
#
_symmetry.space_group_name_H-M   'P 1'
#
loop_
_entity.id
_entity.type
_entity.pdbx_description
1 polymer ?
#
loop_
_entity_poly.entity_id
_entity_poly.type
_entity_poly.pdbx_seq_one_letter_code
_entity_poly.pdbx_strand_id
1 'polypeptide(L)'
;MNRYLPDVTQSGTGKRNRWKRSGKMKIGFIGLGNMATAMIGGMIKQEIVSAKDILGSARTEQTVKKAEDAFGIIGCKDNAEVAGQADILFLAVKPQMYPDVIGHIKDAVKPETIVVSIAPGKTIAWLTELFGKEVKLVRC
;
A
#
# COMPACT_ATOMS: atom_id res chain seq x y z
N MET A 1 11.99 -6.51 11.63
CA MET A 1 11.63 -6.74 12.01
C MET A 1 10.81 -7.56 12.13
N ASN A 2 10.42 -8.08 12.02
CA ASN A 2 9.62 -8.78 12.15
C ASN A 2 9.40 -9.26 13.38
N ARG A 3 9.88 -9.08 14.22
CA ARG A 3 9.76 -9.48 15.37
C ARG A 3 8.60 -9.08 16.05
N TYR A 4 7.98 -7.99 15.72
CA TYR A 4 6.78 -7.62 16.21
C TYR A 4 5.74 -8.60 15.97
N LEU A 5 5.68 -9.26 14.80
CA LEU A 5 4.65 -10.16 14.42
C LEU A 5 4.50 -11.32 15.35
N PRO A 6 5.55 -11.91 15.80
CA PRO A 6 5.41 -13.01 16.73
C PRO A 6 4.70 -12.59 17.99
N ASP A 7 5.01 -11.43 18.47
CA ASP A 7 4.37 -10.98 19.66
C ASP A 7 2.92 -10.78 19.48
N VAL A 8 2.54 -10.27 18.35
CA VAL A 8 1.17 -10.05 18.06
C VAL A 8 0.44 -11.37 18.07
N THR A 9 1.01 -12.39 17.52
CA THR A 9 0.34 -13.65 17.47
C THR A 9 0.17 -14.25 18.83
N GLN A 10 1.06 -13.99 19.73
CA GLN A 10 0.96 -14.56 21.01
C GLN A 10 -0.14 -14.00 21.83
N SER A 11 -0.52 -12.79 21.62
CA SER A 11 -1.49 -12.17 22.48
C SER A 11 -2.81 -12.87 22.43
N GLY A 12 -3.14 -13.49 21.34
CA GLY A 12 -4.39 -14.17 21.28
C GLY A 12 -5.63 -13.32 21.33
N THR A 13 -5.50 -12.04 21.22
CA THR A 13 -6.68 -11.21 21.25
C THR A 13 -7.24 -11.14 19.86
N GLY A 14 -8.53 -11.08 19.76
CA GLY A 14 -9.20 -11.00 18.49
C GLY A 14 -8.83 -9.78 17.71
N LYS A 15 -8.62 -8.70 18.39
CA LYS A 15 -8.29 -7.49 17.76
C LYS A 15 -7.00 -7.60 17.00
N ARG A 16 -6.01 -8.19 17.58
CA ARG A 16 -4.78 -8.33 16.96
C ARG A 16 -4.81 -9.23 15.82
N ASN A 17 -5.66 -10.22 15.82
CA ASN A 17 -5.72 -11.20 14.78
C ASN A 17 -6.71 -10.88 13.71
N ARG A 18 -7.25 -9.70 13.69
CA ARG A 18 -8.24 -9.35 12.72
C ARG A 18 -7.79 -9.62 11.29
N TRP A 19 -6.59 -9.22 10.96
CA TRP A 19 -6.07 -9.45 9.63
C TRP A 19 -5.91 -10.93 9.34
N LYS A 20 -5.43 -11.65 10.33
CA LYS A 20 -5.23 -13.07 10.13
C LYS A 20 -6.51 -13.84 9.97
N ARG A 21 -7.54 -13.43 10.67
CA ARG A 21 -8.81 -14.08 10.56
C ARG A 21 -9.38 -13.96 9.18
N SER A 22 -9.24 -12.81 8.58
CA SER A 22 -9.75 -12.62 7.25
C SER A 22 -8.84 -13.37 6.29
N GLY A 23 -7.70 -13.80 6.78
CA GLY A 23 -6.78 -14.56 6.00
C GLY A 23 -5.92 -13.73 5.10
N LYS A 24 -6.12 -12.43 5.08
CA LYS A 24 -5.44 -11.62 4.12
C LYS A 24 -5.26 -10.21 4.53
N MET A 25 -4.04 -9.78 4.63
CA MET A 25 -3.73 -8.39 4.71
C MET A 25 -3.35 -7.96 3.31
N LYS A 26 -4.07 -7.03 2.74
CA LYS A 26 -3.80 -6.59 1.38
C LYS A 26 -2.94 -5.34 1.38
N ILE A 27 -1.89 -5.39 0.58
CA ILE A 27 -0.97 -4.28 0.47
C ILE A 27 -1.11 -3.71 -0.93
N GLY A 28 -1.36 -2.41 -1.02
CA GLY A 28 -1.53 -1.76 -2.29
C GLY A 28 -0.40 -0.81 -2.60
N PHE A 29 -0.02 -0.72 -3.87
CA PHE A 29 0.99 0.21 -4.32
C PHE A 29 0.41 1.07 -5.42
N ILE A 30 0.45 2.38 -5.23
CA ILE A 30 0.10 3.29 -6.31
C ILE A 30 1.42 3.77 -6.87
N GLY A 31 1.72 3.30 -8.07
CA GLY A 31 3.02 3.50 -8.68
C GLY A 31 3.83 2.20 -8.59
N LEU A 32 4.33 1.74 -9.72
CA LEU A 32 5.09 0.50 -9.79
C LEU A 32 6.45 0.75 -10.43
N GLY A 33 7.12 1.79 -9.96
CA GLY A 33 8.46 2.11 -10.43
C GLY A 33 9.51 1.29 -9.69
N ASN A 34 10.76 1.71 -9.81
CA ASN A 34 11.87 0.95 -9.26
C ASN A 34 11.79 0.71 -7.76
N MET A 35 11.44 1.73 -7.02
CA MET A 35 11.37 1.57 -5.57
C MET A 35 10.23 0.65 -5.16
N ALA A 36 9.07 0.83 -5.78
CA ALA A 36 7.92 0.00 -5.45
C ALA A 36 8.21 -1.46 -5.78
N THR A 37 8.78 -1.73 -6.95
CA THR A 37 9.05 -3.11 -7.34
C THR A 37 10.13 -3.74 -6.47
N ALA A 38 11.09 -2.94 -6.00
CA ALA A 38 12.10 -3.45 -5.09
C ALA A 38 11.47 -3.85 -3.76
N MET A 39 10.54 -3.04 -3.27
CA MET A 39 9.83 -3.35 -2.02
C MET A 39 8.96 -4.59 -2.18
N ILE A 40 8.25 -4.69 -3.29
CA ILE A 40 7.41 -5.84 -3.57
C ILE A 40 8.25 -7.10 -3.61
N GLY A 41 9.36 -7.06 -4.33
CA GLY A 41 10.25 -8.21 -4.42
C GLY A 41 10.78 -8.63 -3.06
N GLY A 42 11.14 -7.65 -2.23
CA GLY A 42 11.62 -7.93 -0.89
C GLY A 42 10.56 -8.56 -0.01
N MET A 43 9.34 -8.04 -0.07
CA MET A 43 8.25 -8.57 0.73
C MET A 43 7.94 -10.01 0.38
N ILE A 44 7.94 -10.33 -0.90
CA ILE A 44 7.65 -11.67 -1.35
C ILE A 44 8.79 -12.61 -0.97
N LYS A 45 10.02 -12.17 -1.16
CA LYS A 45 11.17 -12.99 -0.84
C LYS A 45 11.24 -13.33 0.64
N GLN A 46 10.89 -12.37 1.49
CA GLN A 46 10.90 -12.59 2.93
C GLN A 46 9.61 -13.23 3.42
N GLU A 47 8.71 -13.55 2.51
CA GLU A 47 7.44 -14.18 2.84
C GLU A 47 6.59 -13.37 3.83
N ILE A 48 6.73 -12.04 3.77
CA ILE A 48 5.93 -11.16 4.59
C ILE A 48 4.49 -11.18 4.13
N VAL A 49 4.30 -11.27 2.80
CA VAL A 49 2.98 -11.26 2.23
C VAL A 49 3.03 -12.08 0.94
N SER A 50 1.90 -12.68 0.59
CA SER A 50 1.82 -13.45 -0.64
C SER A 50 1.61 -12.49 -1.82
N ALA A 51 2.16 -12.83 -2.97
CA ALA A 51 2.03 -11.99 -4.15
C ALA A 51 0.58 -11.69 -4.48
N LYS A 52 -0.29 -12.66 -4.30
CA LYS A 52 -1.71 -12.48 -4.63
C LYS A 52 -2.43 -11.54 -3.68
N ASP A 53 -1.77 -11.13 -2.61
CA ASP A 53 -2.34 -10.16 -1.68
C ASP A 53 -1.74 -8.78 -1.88
N ILE A 54 -0.96 -8.59 -2.93
CA ILE A 54 -0.40 -7.30 -3.30
C ILE A 54 -1.11 -6.78 -4.53
N LEU A 55 -1.61 -5.55 -4.44
CA LEU A 55 -2.26 -4.91 -5.58
C LEU A 55 -1.39 -3.75 -6.04
N GLY A 56 -1.44 -3.45 -7.31
CA GLY A 56 -0.64 -2.35 -7.82
C GLY A 56 -1.28 -1.68 -9.01
N SER A 57 -1.06 -0.38 -9.14
CA SER A 57 -1.51 0.37 -10.29
C SER A 57 -0.37 1.26 -10.77
N ALA A 58 -0.44 1.67 -12.01
CA ALA A 58 0.58 2.53 -12.59
C ALA A 58 -0.05 3.33 -13.72
N ARG A 59 0.73 4.26 -14.26
CA ARG A 59 0.22 5.14 -15.29
C ARG A 59 -0.05 4.42 -16.62
N THR A 60 0.67 3.34 -16.88
CA THR A 60 0.49 2.61 -18.12
C THR A 60 0.21 1.15 -17.83
N GLU A 61 -0.55 0.53 -18.71
CA GLU A 61 -0.85 -0.89 -18.58
C GLU A 61 0.40 -1.73 -18.72
N GLN A 62 1.34 -1.25 -19.50
CA GLN A 62 2.58 -1.95 -19.72
C GLN A 62 3.36 -2.12 -18.42
N THR A 63 3.43 -1.07 -17.62
CA THR A 63 4.11 -1.11 -16.34
C THR A 63 3.41 -2.08 -15.39
N VAL A 64 2.08 -2.05 -15.39
CA VAL A 64 1.30 -2.94 -14.53
C VAL A 64 1.55 -4.40 -14.94
N LYS A 65 1.49 -4.66 -16.23
CA LYS A 65 1.68 -6.01 -16.72
C LYS A 65 3.07 -6.54 -16.42
N LYS A 66 4.06 -5.66 -16.51
CA LYS A 66 5.42 -6.05 -16.21
C LYS A 66 5.56 -6.51 -14.77
N ALA A 67 4.91 -5.80 -13.85
CA ALA A 67 4.95 -6.16 -12.46
C ALA A 67 4.17 -7.46 -12.20
N GLU A 68 3.04 -7.65 -12.89
CA GLU A 68 2.28 -8.88 -12.76
C GLU A 68 3.12 -10.07 -13.21
N ASP A 69 3.81 -9.92 -14.34
CA ASP A 69 4.62 -11.00 -14.88
C ASP A 69 5.84 -11.30 -14.01
N ALA A 70 6.43 -10.26 -13.43
CA ALA A 70 7.64 -10.42 -12.64
C ALA A 70 7.37 -10.99 -11.25
N PHE A 71 6.27 -10.59 -10.63
CA PHE A 71 6.01 -10.92 -9.22
C PHE A 71 4.74 -11.72 -8.97
N GLY A 72 3.82 -11.72 -9.89
CA GLY A 72 2.55 -12.41 -9.67
C GLY A 72 1.55 -11.61 -8.87
N ILE A 73 1.73 -10.30 -8.78
CA ILE A 73 0.81 -9.45 -8.02
C ILE A 73 -0.45 -9.21 -8.84
N ILE A 74 -1.44 -8.59 -8.21
CA ILE A 74 -2.70 -8.26 -8.87
C ILE A 74 -2.61 -6.84 -9.40
N GLY A 75 -2.66 -6.69 -10.71
CA GLY A 75 -2.63 -5.38 -11.34
C GLY A 75 -4.02 -4.79 -11.40
N CYS A 76 -4.12 -3.50 -11.08
CA CYS A 76 -5.39 -2.78 -11.15
C CYS A 76 -5.25 -1.63 -12.14
N LYS A 77 -6.33 -1.30 -12.79
CA LYS A 77 -6.30 -0.22 -13.77
C LYS A 77 -6.47 1.14 -13.14
N ASP A 78 -7.07 1.19 -11.97
CA ASP A 78 -7.42 2.45 -11.35
C ASP A 78 -6.82 2.54 -9.97
N ASN A 79 -6.25 3.69 -9.65
CA ASN A 79 -5.68 3.93 -8.33
C ASN A 79 -6.71 3.78 -7.22
N ALA A 80 -7.94 4.19 -7.49
CA ALA A 80 -8.99 4.10 -6.48
C ALA A 80 -9.32 2.65 -6.15
N GLU A 81 -9.18 1.77 -7.13
CA GLU A 81 -9.42 0.36 -6.92
C GLU A 81 -8.39 -0.22 -5.94
N VAL A 82 -7.13 0.18 -6.10
CA VAL A 82 -6.08 -0.24 -5.18
C VAL A 82 -6.35 0.32 -3.80
N ALA A 83 -6.65 1.62 -3.74
CA ALA A 83 -6.85 2.30 -2.47
C ALA A 83 -8.01 1.73 -1.68
N GLY A 84 -9.07 1.34 -2.36
CA GLY A 84 -10.26 0.82 -1.69
C GLY A 84 -10.07 -0.57 -1.11
N GLN A 85 -9.14 -1.33 -1.66
CA GLN A 85 -8.94 -2.70 -1.20
C GLN A 85 -7.77 -2.86 -0.25
N ALA A 86 -6.86 -1.91 -0.22
CA ALA A 86 -5.63 -2.05 0.55
C ALA A 86 -5.85 -1.82 2.03
N ASP A 87 -5.16 -2.58 2.85
CA ASP A 87 -5.10 -2.36 4.29
C ASP A 87 -3.90 -1.47 4.58
N ILE A 88 -2.84 -1.63 3.80
CA ILE A 88 -1.68 -0.74 3.84
C ILE A 88 -1.47 -0.27 2.42
N LEU A 89 -1.46 1.03 2.24
CA LEU A 89 -1.36 1.63 0.91
C LEU A 89 -0.09 2.45 0.79
N PHE A 90 0.76 2.07 -0.15
CA PHE A 90 2.01 2.78 -0.40
C PHE A 90 1.82 3.75 -1.55
N LEU A 91 2.16 5.01 -1.32
CA LEU A 91 2.13 6.01 -2.38
C LEU A 91 3.54 6.10 -2.94
N ALA A 92 3.74 5.43 -4.06
CA ALA A 92 5.06 5.30 -4.66
C ALA A 92 5.21 6.05 -5.98
N VAL A 93 4.46 7.12 -6.14
CA VAL A 93 4.58 7.98 -7.31
C VAL A 93 5.48 9.16 -6.97
N LYS A 94 5.87 9.92 -7.97
CA LYS A 94 6.70 11.09 -7.75
C LYS A 94 5.93 12.14 -6.95
N PRO A 95 6.63 12.93 -6.12
CA PRO A 95 5.94 13.89 -5.25
C PRO A 95 5.01 14.85 -5.98
N GLN A 96 5.38 15.28 -7.18
CA GLN A 96 4.54 16.22 -7.92
C GLN A 96 3.23 15.60 -8.38
N MET A 97 3.13 14.27 -8.33
CA MET A 97 1.91 13.58 -8.71
C MET A 97 0.94 13.42 -7.54
N TYR A 98 1.41 13.66 -6.33
CA TYR A 98 0.59 13.43 -5.14
C TYR A 98 -0.75 14.17 -5.13
N PRO A 99 -0.80 15.47 -5.47
CA PRO A 99 -2.10 16.15 -5.41
C PRO A 99 -3.16 15.48 -6.28
N ASP A 100 -2.77 15.11 -7.51
CA ASP A 100 -3.71 14.48 -8.41
C ASP A 100 -4.08 13.07 -7.95
N VAL A 101 -3.09 12.30 -7.53
CA VAL A 101 -3.33 10.93 -7.09
C VAL A 101 -4.20 10.93 -5.84
N ILE A 102 -3.87 11.75 -4.85
CA ILE A 102 -4.64 11.78 -3.62
C ILE A 102 -6.05 12.27 -3.88
N GLY A 103 -6.20 13.27 -4.73
CA GLY A 103 -7.52 13.76 -5.10
C GLY A 103 -8.38 12.65 -5.70
N HIS A 104 -7.76 11.72 -6.39
CA HIS A 104 -8.46 10.64 -7.05
C HIS A 104 -8.82 9.50 -6.08
N ILE A 105 -8.02 9.29 -5.06
CA ILE A 105 -8.20 8.14 -4.17
C ILE A 105 -8.78 8.45 -2.80
N LYS A 106 -8.79 9.72 -2.42
CA LYS A 106 -9.13 10.07 -1.03
C LYS A 106 -10.47 9.54 -0.56
N ASP A 107 -11.43 9.44 -1.45
CA ASP A 107 -12.74 8.95 -1.08
C ASP A 107 -12.79 7.42 -1.02
N ALA A 108 -11.83 6.76 -1.65
CA ALA A 108 -11.78 5.31 -1.66
C ALA A 108 -11.01 4.74 -0.46
N VAL A 109 -10.13 5.53 0.14
CA VAL A 109 -9.32 5.07 1.25
C VAL A 109 -10.20 4.89 2.50
N LYS A 110 -10.14 3.71 3.09
CA LYS A 110 -10.95 3.41 4.27
C LYS A 110 -10.32 4.05 5.52
N PRO A 111 -11.12 4.34 6.55
CA PRO A 111 -10.58 4.97 7.76
C PRO A 111 -9.47 4.16 8.43
N GLU A 112 -9.52 2.85 8.34
CA GLU A 112 -8.53 1.99 8.98
C GLU A 112 -7.31 1.74 8.12
N THR A 113 -7.30 2.18 6.87
CA THR A 113 -6.16 1.97 5.98
C THR A 113 -4.96 2.79 6.44
N ILE A 114 -3.80 2.16 6.47
CA ILE A 114 -2.56 2.85 6.78
C ILE A 114 -1.95 3.29 5.46
N VAL A 115 -1.76 4.59 5.29
CA VAL A 115 -1.19 5.14 4.07
C VAL A 115 0.27 5.47 4.33
N VAL A 116 1.16 4.90 3.53
CA VAL A 116 2.59 5.11 3.67
C VAL A 116 3.10 5.95 2.52
N SER A 117 3.69 7.08 2.83
CA SER A 117 4.28 7.95 1.82
C SER A 117 5.77 7.70 1.77
N ILE A 118 6.30 7.49 0.57
CA ILE A 118 7.73 7.31 0.41
C ILE A 118 8.34 8.47 -0.37
N ALA A 119 7.66 9.61 -0.42
CA ALA A 119 8.16 10.79 -1.09
C ALA A 119 9.09 11.56 -0.18
N PRO A 120 10.34 11.76 -0.58
CA PRO A 120 11.29 12.49 0.27
C PRO A 120 10.84 13.92 0.47
N GLY A 121 11.02 14.43 1.69
CA GLY A 121 10.78 15.85 1.96
C GLY A 121 9.34 16.28 2.11
N LYS A 122 8.39 15.37 1.98
CA LYS A 122 6.99 15.75 2.14
C LYS A 122 6.54 15.43 3.55
N THR A 123 5.83 16.38 4.16
CA THR A 123 5.45 16.25 5.57
C THR A 123 4.10 15.58 5.74
N ILE A 124 3.87 15.08 6.95
CA ILE A 124 2.58 14.50 7.31
C ILE A 124 1.50 15.57 7.20
N ALA A 125 1.81 16.81 7.60
CA ALA A 125 0.84 17.91 7.53
C ALA A 125 0.40 18.16 6.10
N TRP A 126 1.34 18.16 5.17
CA TRP A 126 1.04 18.38 3.76
C TRP A 126 0.13 17.26 3.22
N LEU A 127 0.44 16.03 3.61
CA LEU A 127 -0.36 14.89 3.17
C LEU A 127 -1.76 14.93 3.74
N THR A 128 -1.88 15.25 5.03
CA THR A 128 -3.18 15.36 5.67
C THR A 128 -4.05 16.39 4.98
N GLU A 129 -3.42 17.50 4.60
CA GLU A 129 -4.14 18.56 3.93
C GLU A 129 -4.65 18.09 2.57
N LEU A 130 -3.84 17.34 1.84
CA LEU A 130 -4.26 16.82 0.54
C LEU A 130 -5.43 15.85 0.65
N PHE A 131 -5.42 15.01 1.69
CA PHE A 131 -6.51 14.07 1.89
C PHE A 131 -7.77 14.77 2.35
N GLY A 132 -7.63 15.89 3.06
CA GLY A 132 -8.78 16.64 3.52
C GLY A 132 -9.61 15.94 4.58
N LYS A 133 -9.09 14.88 5.17
CA LYS A 133 -9.76 14.13 6.21
C LYS A 133 -8.72 13.39 7.01
N GLU A 134 -9.13 12.83 8.12
CA GLU A 134 -8.22 12.09 8.96
C GLU A 134 -7.89 10.75 8.33
N VAL A 135 -6.62 10.46 8.13
CA VAL A 135 -6.17 9.17 7.64
C VAL A 135 -4.95 8.79 8.45
N LYS A 136 -4.68 7.51 8.52
CA LYS A 136 -3.50 7.02 9.24
C LYS A 136 -2.31 7.12 8.31
N LEU A 137 -1.44 8.07 8.56
CA LEU A 137 -0.30 8.34 7.69
C LEU A 137 1.02 7.96 8.32
N VAL A 138 1.87 7.35 7.52
CA VAL A 138 3.22 7.03 7.92
C VAL A 138 4.14 7.58 6.83
N ARG A 139 5.23 8.15 7.21
CA ARG A 139 6.19 8.69 6.27
C ARG A 139 7.51 7.95 6.41
N CYS A 140 8.07 7.57 5.30
CA CYS A 140 9.37 6.92 5.28
C CYS A 140 10.43 7.83 4.76
#